data_af8e28db998a94a49a1658dc432c68f7
#
_entry.id   af8e28db998a94a49a1658dc432c68f7
#
_cell.length_a   1.000
_cell.length_b   1.000
_cell.length_c   1.000
_cell.angle_alpha   90.00
_cell.angle_beta   90.00
_cell.angle_gamma   90.00
#
_symmetry.space_group_name_H-M   'P 1'
#
loop_
_entity.id
_entity.type
_entity.pdbx_description
1 polymer ?
#
loop_
_entity_poly.entity_id
_entity_poly.type
_entity_poly.pdbx_seq_one_letter_code
_entity_poly.pdbx_strand_id
1 'polypeptide(L)'
;MLVGHDEKVPIARLLTFLEHGERLANECAKAQAALAPDSASRRFLLSQARQEAVHAVVFQGAIAWLAPKHLGDAPFLPALEEYRKILDEALARNDLLETLLAEQVILEGLGEAILTRIEEGLVKRAAPFGRLRRILLQQEESHHGFGRRMLERAMAEGRIDAETLRRRAQDYLALTDQMVLALSDLFESIAEDPTAWANDVRKFLPLWLREEEPSAVSNQPSAREAKELIAES
;
A
#
# COMPACT_ATOMS: atom_id res chain seq x y z
N MET A 1 -28.02 -7.20 -10.24
CA MET A 1 -27.65 -5.85 -9.77
C MET A 1 -26.16 -5.91 -9.47
N LEU A 2 -25.35 -4.94 -9.89
CA LEU A 2 -23.89 -4.99 -9.76
C LEU A 2 -23.44 -4.86 -8.29
N VAL A 3 -24.11 -4.02 -7.52
CA VAL A 3 -23.88 -3.75 -6.10
C VAL A 3 -25.21 -3.85 -5.38
N GLY A 4 -25.26 -4.62 -4.29
CA GLY A 4 -26.44 -4.73 -3.42
C GLY A 4 -26.78 -3.37 -2.78
N HIS A 5 -28.02 -3.21 -2.34
CA HIS A 5 -28.43 -1.95 -1.72
C HIS A 5 -27.60 -1.69 -0.44
N ASP A 6 -27.34 -2.74 0.34
CA ASP A 6 -26.64 -2.68 1.61
C ASP A 6 -25.12 -2.54 1.45
N GLU A 7 -24.57 -2.89 0.28
CA GLU A 7 -23.14 -2.77 -0.04
C GLU A 7 -22.73 -1.36 -0.50
N LYS A 8 -23.68 -0.50 -0.88
CA LYS A 8 -23.38 0.79 -1.52
C LYS A 8 -22.60 1.75 -0.65
N VAL A 9 -23.04 1.94 0.60
CA VAL A 9 -22.39 2.86 1.54
C VAL A 9 -21.02 2.31 1.97
N PRO A 10 -20.89 1.03 2.37
CA PRO A 10 -19.60 0.44 2.65
C PRO A 10 -18.61 0.60 1.52
N ILE A 11 -18.96 0.25 0.29
CA ILE A 11 -18.07 0.38 -0.86
C ILE A 11 -17.71 1.85 -1.13
N ALA A 12 -18.67 2.78 -1.01
CA ALA A 12 -18.37 4.19 -1.18
C ALA A 12 -17.40 4.74 -0.13
N ARG A 13 -17.46 4.24 1.12
CA ARG A 13 -16.49 4.55 2.18
C ARG A 13 -15.08 4.04 1.84
N LEU A 14 -14.97 2.81 1.32
CA LEU A 14 -13.70 2.27 0.86
C LEU A 14 -13.12 3.09 -0.29
N LEU A 15 -13.96 3.48 -1.25
CA LEU A 15 -13.53 4.35 -2.35
C LEU A 15 -13.14 5.76 -1.85
N THR A 16 -13.76 6.26 -0.77
CA THR A 16 -13.35 7.52 -0.15
C THR A 16 -11.95 7.40 0.46
N PHE A 17 -11.63 6.27 1.10
CA PHE A 17 -10.29 6.00 1.60
C PHE A 17 -9.26 6.02 0.46
N LEU A 18 -9.53 5.30 -0.63
CA LEU A 18 -8.67 5.29 -1.82
C LEU A 18 -8.52 6.69 -2.41
N GLU A 19 -9.61 7.44 -2.56
CA GLU A 19 -9.59 8.82 -3.11
C GLU A 19 -8.69 9.76 -2.31
N HIS A 20 -8.67 9.64 -0.98
CA HIS A 20 -7.74 10.40 -0.14
C HIS A 20 -6.29 9.96 -0.34
N GLY A 21 -6.03 8.66 -0.53
CA GLY A 21 -4.72 8.12 -0.88
C GLY A 21 -4.21 8.71 -2.20
N GLU A 22 -5.03 8.68 -3.25
CA GLU A 22 -4.69 9.25 -4.57
C GLU A 22 -4.33 10.75 -4.51
N ARG A 23 -5.05 11.50 -3.69
CA ARG A 23 -4.70 12.92 -3.50
C ARG A 23 -3.36 13.10 -2.85
N LEU A 24 -3.06 12.32 -1.82
CA LEU A 24 -1.77 12.34 -1.15
C LEU A 24 -0.65 11.93 -2.10
N ALA A 25 -0.83 10.84 -2.86
CA ALA A 25 0.10 10.37 -3.87
C ALA A 25 0.36 11.41 -4.97
N ASN A 26 -0.70 12.09 -5.47
CA ASN A 26 -0.57 13.17 -6.43
C ASN A 26 0.33 14.32 -5.92
N GLU A 27 0.11 14.76 -4.68
CA GLU A 27 0.87 15.86 -4.07
C GLU A 27 2.32 15.44 -3.82
N CYS A 28 2.53 14.24 -3.28
CA CYS A 28 3.85 13.67 -3.02
C CYS A 28 4.66 13.49 -4.30
N ALA A 29 4.10 12.86 -5.33
CA ALA A 29 4.79 12.63 -6.60
C ALA A 29 5.22 13.96 -7.29
N LYS A 30 4.42 15.03 -7.15
CA LYS A 30 4.83 16.38 -7.62
C LYS A 30 6.04 16.91 -6.86
N ALA A 31 6.06 16.76 -5.54
CA ALA A 31 7.17 17.21 -4.71
C ALA A 31 8.43 16.36 -4.98
N GLN A 32 8.30 15.05 -5.05
CA GLN A 32 9.40 14.12 -5.40
C GLN A 32 10.01 14.41 -6.77
N ALA A 33 9.21 14.85 -7.74
CA ALA A 33 9.71 15.21 -9.07
C ALA A 33 10.74 16.37 -9.03
N ALA A 34 10.69 17.24 -8.02
CA ALA A 34 11.70 18.27 -7.81
C ALA A 34 13.01 17.71 -7.23
N LEU A 35 12.95 16.58 -6.54
CA LEU A 35 14.07 15.88 -5.91
C LEU A 35 14.68 14.79 -6.80
N ALA A 36 14.04 14.49 -7.94
CA ALA A 36 14.40 13.38 -8.80
C ALA A 36 15.86 13.51 -9.33
N PRO A 37 16.67 12.43 -9.27
CA PRO A 37 18.09 12.47 -9.61
C PRO A 37 18.35 12.63 -11.11
N ASP A 38 17.36 12.35 -11.95
CA ASP A 38 17.48 12.40 -13.40
C ASP A 38 16.16 12.77 -14.08
N SER A 39 16.26 13.12 -15.37
CA SER A 39 15.10 13.55 -16.16
C SER A 39 14.07 12.43 -16.42
N ALA A 40 14.47 11.17 -16.40
CA ALA A 40 13.56 10.05 -16.61
C ALA A 40 12.71 9.83 -15.37
N SER A 41 13.33 9.79 -14.18
CA SER A 41 12.65 9.69 -12.89
C SER A 41 11.70 10.88 -12.68
N ARG A 42 12.16 12.10 -13.03
CA ARG A 42 11.29 13.28 -12.95
C ARG A 42 10.06 13.17 -13.85
N ARG A 43 10.23 12.72 -15.10
CA ARG A 43 9.09 12.53 -16.02
C ARG A 43 8.12 11.47 -15.51
N PHE A 44 8.65 10.37 -14.95
CA PHE A 44 7.83 9.33 -14.37
C PHE A 44 6.95 9.87 -13.24
N LEU A 45 7.55 10.52 -12.24
CA LEU A 45 6.84 11.09 -11.10
C LEU A 45 5.79 12.14 -11.49
N LEU A 46 6.10 13.00 -12.48
CA LEU A 46 5.10 13.93 -13.03
C LEU A 46 3.99 13.22 -13.81
N SER A 47 4.26 12.08 -14.43
CA SER A 47 3.23 11.25 -15.07
C SER A 47 2.36 10.58 -14.03
N GLN A 48 2.95 9.98 -13.00
CA GLN A 48 2.26 9.41 -11.85
C GLN A 48 1.30 10.47 -11.26
N ALA A 49 1.81 11.63 -10.87
CA ALA A 49 0.98 12.70 -10.30
C ALA A 49 -0.28 13.04 -11.14
N ARG A 50 -0.19 12.98 -12.48
CA ARG A 50 -1.36 13.19 -13.34
C ARG A 50 -2.33 12.03 -13.31
N GLN A 51 -1.82 10.80 -13.20
CA GLN A 51 -2.62 9.58 -13.12
C GLN A 51 -3.40 9.56 -11.82
N GLU A 52 -2.75 9.85 -10.68
CA GLU A 52 -3.42 9.93 -9.36
C GLU A 52 -4.54 10.99 -9.33
N ALA A 53 -4.32 12.14 -9.99
CA ALA A 53 -5.38 13.13 -10.12
C ALA A 53 -6.59 12.60 -10.90
N VAL A 54 -6.38 11.75 -11.90
CA VAL A 54 -7.46 11.10 -12.67
C VAL A 54 -8.14 10.01 -11.84
N HIS A 55 -7.35 9.19 -11.11
CA HIS A 55 -7.88 8.15 -10.22
C HIS A 55 -8.80 8.75 -9.16
N ALA A 56 -8.38 9.83 -8.49
CA ALA A 56 -9.20 10.55 -7.53
C ALA A 56 -10.55 10.99 -8.13
N VAL A 57 -10.57 11.52 -9.35
CA VAL A 57 -11.82 11.91 -10.03
C VAL A 57 -12.68 10.69 -10.35
N VAL A 58 -12.09 9.57 -10.78
CA VAL A 58 -12.82 8.32 -11.03
C VAL A 58 -13.48 7.81 -9.76
N PHE A 59 -12.75 7.78 -8.63
CA PHE A 59 -13.31 7.38 -7.34
C PHE A 59 -14.42 8.32 -6.87
N GLN A 60 -14.24 9.63 -6.99
CA GLN A 60 -15.31 10.59 -6.69
C GLN A 60 -16.59 10.34 -7.51
N GLY A 61 -16.45 10.07 -8.81
CA GLY A 61 -17.57 9.73 -9.67
C GLY A 61 -18.28 8.44 -9.22
N ALA A 62 -17.52 7.41 -8.83
CA ALA A 62 -18.05 6.16 -8.33
C ALA A 62 -18.74 6.34 -6.96
N ILE A 63 -18.16 7.10 -6.04
CA ILE A 63 -18.76 7.45 -4.75
C ILE A 63 -20.09 8.17 -4.95
N ALA A 64 -20.15 9.18 -5.81
CA ALA A 64 -21.36 9.93 -6.10
C ALA A 64 -22.47 9.03 -6.68
N TRP A 65 -22.10 8.06 -7.50
CA TRP A 65 -23.05 7.09 -8.06
C TRP A 65 -23.56 6.07 -7.02
N LEU A 66 -22.70 5.63 -6.09
CA LEU A 66 -23.05 4.63 -5.08
C LEU A 66 -23.90 5.20 -3.95
N ALA A 67 -23.46 6.31 -3.33
CA ALA A 67 -24.07 6.87 -2.14
C ALA A 67 -24.00 8.40 -2.10
N PRO A 68 -24.86 9.10 -2.83
CA PRO A 68 -24.70 10.53 -3.06
C PRO A 68 -24.92 11.44 -1.83
N LYS A 69 -25.52 10.94 -0.73
CA LYS A 69 -26.00 11.84 0.33
C LYS A 69 -25.35 11.71 1.70
N HIS A 70 -24.97 10.54 2.16
CA HIS A 70 -24.40 10.32 3.50
C HIS A 70 -23.45 9.14 3.51
N LEU A 71 -22.16 9.41 3.57
CA LEU A 71 -21.11 8.39 3.68
C LEU A 71 -20.78 8.01 5.12
N GLY A 72 -21.22 8.82 6.10
CA GLY A 72 -20.82 8.70 7.50
C GLY A 72 -19.41 9.24 7.74
N ASP A 73 -18.85 8.91 8.89
CA ASP A 73 -17.52 9.35 9.28
C ASP A 73 -16.42 8.66 8.46
N ALA A 74 -15.28 9.31 8.38
CA ALA A 74 -14.04 8.77 7.77
C ALA A 74 -13.02 8.45 8.88
N PRO A 75 -13.17 7.32 9.59
CA PRO A 75 -12.38 7.02 10.79
C PRO A 75 -10.89 6.79 10.51
N PHE A 76 -10.50 6.61 9.27
CA PHE A 76 -9.10 6.49 8.83
C PHE A 76 -8.36 7.84 8.76
N LEU A 77 -9.08 8.97 8.72
CA LEU A 77 -8.47 10.28 8.51
C LEU A 77 -7.39 10.65 9.54
N PRO A 78 -7.55 10.42 10.85
CA PRO A 78 -6.50 10.77 11.81
C PRO A 78 -5.17 10.05 11.52
N ALA A 79 -5.21 8.77 11.17
CA ALA A 79 -4.02 8.01 10.82
C ALA A 79 -3.42 8.47 9.47
N LEU A 80 -4.25 8.82 8.49
CA LEU A 80 -3.80 9.38 7.22
C LEU A 80 -3.16 10.77 7.37
N GLU A 81 -3.71 11.61 8.24
CA GLU A 81 -3.14 12.94 8.53
C GLU A 81 -1.77 12.82 9.22
N GLU A 82 -1.60 11.90 10.16
CA GLU A 82 -0.29 11.65 10.77
C GLU A 82 0.68 11.05 9.75
N TYR A 83 0.23 10.15 8.87
CA TYR A 83 1.02 9.63 7.76
C TYR A 83 1.52 10.77 6.86
N ARG A 84 0.63 11.66 6.45
CA ARG A 84 0.96 12.85 5.66
C ARG A 84 2.00 13.71 6.35
N LYS A 85 1.85 13.97 7.64
CA LYS A 85 2.77 14.79 8.41
C LYS A 85 4.20 14.22 8.39
N ILE A 86 4.37 12.92 8.67
CA ILE A 86 5.69 12.27 8.62
C ILE A 86 6.28 12.35 7.19
N LEU A 87 5.46 12.13 6.17
CA LEU A 87 5.86 12.23 4.77
C LEU A 87 6.27 13.65 4.38
N ASP A 88 5.53 14.68 4.82
CA ASP A 88 5.84 16.08 4.57
C ASP A 88 7.16 16.50 5.27
N GLU A 89 7.44 15.97 6.46
CA GLU A 89 8.72 16.15 7.14
C GLU A 89 9.89 15.52 6.33
N ALA A 90 9.70 14.34 5.73
CA ALA A 90 10.69 13.73 4.86
C ALA A 90 10.92 14.54 3.58
N LEU A 91 9.85 15.07 2.97
CA LEU A 91 9.93 15.99 1.82
C LEU A 91 10.68 17.27 2.18
N ALA A 92 10.41 17.87 3.35
CA ALA A 92 11.08 19.08 3.82
C ALA A 92 12.60 18.86 4.04
N ARG A 93 13.00 17.64 4.42
CA ARG A 93 14.41 17.24 4.51
C ARG A 93 15.04 16.87 3.16
N ASN A 94 14.30 16.91 2.06
CA ASN A 94 14.70 16.45 0.73
C ASN A 94 15.13 14.95 0.73
N ASP A 95 14.56 14.13 1.60
CA ASP A 95 14.86 12.70 1.68
C ASP A 95 14.01 11.92 0.67
N LEU A 96 14.44 11.94 -0.60
CA LEU A 96 13.74 11.24 -1.67
C LEU A 96 13.58 9.73 -1.38
N LEU A 97 14.58 9.09 -0.74
CA LEU A 97 14.50 7.64 -0.49
C LEU A 97 13.42 7.30 0.53
N GLU A 98 13.29 8.11 1.59
CA GLU A 98 12.23 7.93 2.57
C GLU A 98 10.85 8.20 1.95
N THR A 99 10.72 9.24 1.13
CA THR A 99 9.43 9.52 0.47
C THR A 99 9.04 8.47 -0.54
N LEU A 100 10.00 7.87 -1.29
CA LEU A 100 9.75 6.73 -2.18
C LEU A 100 9.34 5.47 -1.39
N LEU A 101 9.92 5.26 -0.21
CA LEU A 101 9.52 4.17 0.68
C LEU A 101 8.07 4.35 1.15
N ALA A 102 7.75 5.53 1.66
CA ALA A 102 6.43 5.82 2.21
C ALA A 102 5.36 5.79 1.12
N GLU A 103 5.53 6.54 0.05
CA GLU A 103 4.50 6.72 -0.96
C GLU A 103 4.49 5.54 -1.95
N GLN A 104 5.52 5.33 -2.78
CA GLN A 104 5.46 4.33 -3.85
C GLN A 104 5.54 2.89 -3.35
N VAL A 105 6.19 2.60 -2.22
CA VAL A 105 6.32 1.21 -1.75
C VAL A 105 5.22 0.84 -0.76
N ILE A 106 4.90 1.70 0.19
CA ILE A 106 3.95 1.37 1.25
C ILE A 106 2.53 1.79 0.87
N LEU A 107 2.30 3.06 0.51
CA LEU A 107 0.95 3.55 0.22
C LEU A 107 0.39 2.98 -1.08
N GLU A 108 1.18 2.99 -2.17
CA GLU A 108 0.79 2.36 -3.44
C GLU A 108 0.66 0.84 -3.31
N GLY A 109 1.52 0.19 -2.52
CA GLY A 109 1.38 -1.24 -2.21
C GLY A 109 0.07 -1.56 -1.49
N LEU A 110 -0.39 -0.69 -0.58
CA LEU A 110 -1.71 -0.78 0.04
C LEU A 110 -2.83 -0.58 -0.99
N GLY A 111 -2.73 0.44 -1.82
CA GLY A 111 -3.69 0.73 -2.90
C GLY A 111 -3.81 -0.44 -3.87
N GLU A 112 -2.69 -0.97 -4.37
CA GLU A 112 -2.63 -2.11 -5.28
C GLU A 112 -3.28 -3.36 -4.66
N ALA A 113 -3.02 -3.66 -3.37
CA ALA A 113 -3.63 -4.78 -2.66
C ALA A 113 -5.17 -4.65 -2.60
N ILE A 114 -5.66 -3.48 -2.20
CA ILE A 114 -7.09 -3.20 -2.09
C ILE A 114 -7.77 -3.27 -3.46
N LEU A 115 -7.21 -2.61 -4.47
CA LEU A 115 -7.77 -2.58 -5.82
C LEU A 115 -7.76 -3.97 -6.48
N THR A 116 -6.75 -4.79 -6.22
CA THR A 116 -6.69 -6.18 -6.67
C THR A 116 -7.88 -6.98 -6.13
N ARG A 117 -8.17 -6.89 -4.83
CA ARG A 117 -9.34 -7.56 -4.23
C ARG A 117 -10.66 -7.04 -4.78
N ILE A 118 -10.79 -5.73 -4.94
CA ILE A 118 -11.97 -5.12 -5.57
C ILE A 118 -12.16 -5.68 -6.98
N GLU A 119 -11.09 -5.73 -7.79
CA GLU A 119 -11.16 -6.25 -9.17
C GLU A 119 -11.55 -7.73 -9.20
N GLU A 120 -11.02 -8.56 -8.32
CA GLU A 120 -11.43 -9.97 -8.21
C GLU A 120 -12.95 -10.11 -7.94
N GLY A 121 -13.48 -9.30 -7.03
CA GLY A 121 -14.91 -9.24 -6.75
C GLY A 121 -15.74 -8.77 -7.95
N LEU A 122 -15.27 -7.76 -8.66
CA LEU A 122 -15.94 -7.21 -9.83
C LEU A 122 -15.90 -8.17 -11.02
N VAL A 123 -14.81 -8.90 -11.22
CA VAL A 123 -14.70 -9.96 -12.26
C VAL A 123 -15.68 -11.09 -11.98
N LYS A 124 -15.77 -11.57 -10.74
CA LYS A 124 -16.74 -12.61 -10.34
C LYS A 124 -18.20 -12.19 -10.61
N ARG A 125 -18.50 -10.90 -10.55
CA ARG A 125 -19.83 -10.32 -10.81
C ARG A 125 -20.04 -9.91 -12.28
N ALA A 126 -19.10 -10.20 -13.18
CA ALA A 126 -19.10 -9.77 -14.58
C ALA A 126 -19.33 -8.25 -14.75
N ALA A 127 -18.69 -7.46 -13.88
CA ALA A 127 -18.85 -6.01 -13.86
C ALA A 127 -18.36 -5.34 -15.14
N PRO A 128 -19.03 -4.26 -15.63
CA PRO A 128 -18.62 -3.53 -16.82
C PRO A 128 -17.27 -2.80 -16.60
N PHE A 129 -16.77 -2.20 -17.70
CA PHE A 129 -15.53 -1.39 -17.69
C PHE A 129 -14.23 -2.14 -17.36
N GLY A 130 -14.16 -3.47 -17.57
CA GLY A 130 -12.99 -4.28 -17.27
C GLY A 130 -11.69 -3.79 -17.91
N ARG A 131 -11.73 -3.14 -19.09
CA ARG A 131 -10.55 -2.55 -19.71
C ARG A 131 -10.03 -1.34 -18.91
N LEU A 132 -10.92 -0.48 -18.46
CA LEU A 132 -10.55 0.72 -17.69
C LEU A 132 -9.97 0.34 -16.33
N ARG A 133 -10.60 -0.59 -15.63
CA ARG A 133 -10.11 -1.10 -14.34
C ARG A 133 -8.72 -1.72 -14.45
N ARG A 134 -8.46 -2.50 -15.51
CA ARG A 134 -7.12 -3.06 -15.77
C ARG A 134 -6.06 -1.99 -16.04
N ILE A 135 -6.41 -0.89 -16.72
CA ILE A 135 -5.48 0.22 -16.93
C ILE A 135 -5.11 0.84 -15.58
N LEU A 136 -6.09 1.07 -14.70
CA LEU A 136 -5.85 1.60 -13.37
C LEU A 136 -4.89 0.67 -12.59
N LEU A 137 -5.20 -0.62 -12.47
CA LEU A 137 -4.31 -1.58 -11.80
C LEU A 137 -2.89 -1.63 -12.37
N GLN A 138 -2.73 -1.56 -13.69
CA GLN A 138 -1.41 -1.51 -14.32
C GLN A 138 -0.64 -0.23 -13.98
N GLN A 139 -1.33 0.88 -13.77
CA GLN A 139 -0.72 2.13 -13.34
C GLN A 139 -0.23 2.02 -11.89
N GLU A 140 -1.06 1.49 -10.98
CA GLU A 140 -0.66 1.24 -9.58
C GLU A 140 0.56 0.31 -9.49
N GLU A 141 0.53 -0.83 -10.20
CA GLU A 141 1.67 -1.74 -10.29
C GLU A 141 2.94 -1.04 -10.80
N SER A 142 2.78 -0.11 -11.76
CA SER A 142 3.90 0.67 -12.31
C SER A 142 4.46 1.66 -11.28
N HIS A 143 3.61 2.33 -10.50
CA HIS A 143 4.01 3.27 -9.46
C HIS A 143 4.74 2.56 -8.33
N HIS A 144 4.13 1.51 -7.77
CA HIS A 144 4.75 0.64 -6.77
C HIS A 144 6.09 0.06 -7.26
N GLY A 145 6.11 -0.50 -8.48
CA GLY A 145 7.33 -1.03 -9.09
C GLY A 145 8.42 0.01 -9.31
N PHE A 146 8.08 1.27 -9.58
CA PHE A 146 9.07 2.35 -9.70
C PHE A 146 9.77 2.60 -8.36
N GLY A 147 9.02 2.80 -7.28
CA GLY A 147 9.60 3.03 -5.95
C GLY A 147 10.51 1.89 -5.53
N ARG A 148 10.05 0.65 -5.69
CA ARG A 148 10.83 -0.54 -5.38
C ARG A 148 12.17 -0.57 -6.14
N ARG A 149 12.17 -0.37 -7.45
CA ARG A 149 13.41 -0.34 -8.26
C ARG A 149 14.37 0.78 -7.86
N MET A 150 13.84 1.96 -7.49
CA MET A 150 14.66 3.08 -7.04
C MET A 150 15.35 2.79 -5.71
N LEU A 151 14.66 2.16 -4.78
CA LEU A 151 15.23 1.77 -3.47
C LEU A 151 16.21 0.61 -3.63
N GLU A 152 15.89 -0.42 -4.42
CA GLU A 152 16.80 -1.53 -4.73
C GLU A 152 18.11 -1.03 -5.37
N ARG A 153 18.02 -0.06 -6.29
CA ARG A 153 19.19 0.60 -6.84
C ARG A 153 20.00 1.35 -5.78
N ALA A 154 19.32 2.09 -4.90
CA ALA A 154 19.98 2.83 -3.83
C ALA A 154 20.72 1.89 -2.85
N MET A 155 20.14 0.72 -2.56
CA MET A 155 20.79 -0.32 -1.75
C MET A 155 21.99 -0.91 -2.48
N ALA A 156 21.89 -1.23 -3.77
CA ALA A 156 22.98 -1.75 -4.57
C ALA A 156 24.16 -0.77 -4.70
N GLU A 157 23.87 0.53 -4.69
CA GLU A 157 24.87 1.62 -4.71
C GLU A 157 25.42 1.94 -3.29
N GLY A 158 24.97 1.26 -2.24
CA GLY A 158 25.41 1.48 -0.85
C GLY A 158 24.96 2.82 -0.25
N ARG A 159 23.94 3.47 -0.81
CA ARG A 159 23.38 4.75 -0.30
C ARG A 159 22.48 4.56 0.89
N ILE A 160 21.88 3.39 1.04
CA ILE A 160 21.02 2.99 2.15
C ILE A 160 21.06 1.46 2.26
N ASP A 161 20.80 0.92 3.42
CA ASP A 161 20.64 -0.52 3.64
C ASP A 161 19.20 -0.91 3.97
N ALA A 162 18.90 -2.21 3.89
CA ALA A 162 17.56 -2.73 4.12
C ALA A 162 17.10 -2.55 5.58
N GLU A 163 18.03 -2.61 6.54
CA GLU A 163 17.71 -2.41 7.96
C GLU A 163 17.26 -0.98 8.24
N THR A 164 17.95 -0.01 7.66
CA THR A 164 17.57 1.41 7.73
C THR A 164 16.20 1.64 7.10
N LEU A 165 15.91 1.01 5.94
CA LEU A 165 14.60 1.10 5.30
C LEU A 165 13.51 0.46 6.18
N ARG A 166 13.73 -0.73 6.75
CA ARG A 166 12.79 -1.36 7.68
C ARG A 166 12.48 -0.49 8.90
N ARG A 167 13.51 0.08 9.51
CA ARG A 167 13.33 0.99 10.65
C ARG A 167 12.50 2.22 10.29
N ARG A 168 12.75 2.84 9.13
CA ARG A 168 11.97 4.00 8.66
C ARG A 168 10.54 3.62 8.28
N ALA A 169 10.32 2.40 7.82
CA ALA A 169 9.00 1.91 7.44
C ALA A 169 8.06 1.65 8.63
N GLN A 170 8.59 1.45 9.85
CA GLN A 170 7.80 1.02 11.00
C GLN A 170 6.62 1.95 11.30
N ASP A 171 6.84 3.26 11.34
CA ASP A 171 5.78 4.22 11.63
C ASP A 171 4.75 4.27 10.49
N TYR A 172 5.19 4.26 9.24
CA TYR A 172 4.31 4.23 8.07
C TYR A 172 3.46 2.96 8.02
N LEU A 173 4.05 1.79 8.28
CA LEU A 173 3.34 0.52 8.31
C LEU A 173 2.33 0.45 9.47
N ALA A 174 2.70 0.97 10.66
CA ALA A 174 1.79 1.06 11.78
C ALA A 174 0.58 1.96 11.48
N LEU A 175 0.79 3.04 10.77
CA LEU A 175 -0.30 3.94 10.34
C LEU A 175 -1.17 3.31 9.24
N THR A 176 -0.59 2.56 8.29
CA THR A 176 -1.40 1.80 7.31
C THR A 176 -2.25 0.74 7.99
N ASP A 177 -1.72 0.00 8.96
CA ASP A 177 -2.51 -0.94 9.76
C ASP A 177 -3.66 -0.23 10.51
N GLN A 178 -3.41 0.93 11.10
CA GLN A 178 -4.46 1.73 11.76
C GLN A 178 -5.54 2.20 10.76
N MET A 179 -5.15 2.65 9.56
CA MET A 179 -6.11 3.04 8.52
C MET A 179 -6.99 1.87 8.09
N VAL A 180 -6.43 0.68 7.89
CA VAL A 180 -7.19 -0.53 7.52
C VAL A 180 -8.10 -0.95 8.66
N LEU A 181 -7.60 -1.00 9.91
CA LEU A 181 -8.40 -1.38 11.08
C LEU A 181 -9.53 -0.38 11.36
N ALA A 182 -9.32 0.89 11.07
CA ALA A 182 -10.36 1.92 11.18
C ALA A 182 -11.56 1.68 10.23
N LEU A 183 -11.39 0.81 9.22
CA LEU A 183 -12.43 0.39 8.28
C LEU A 183 -13.04 -0.98 8.64
N SER A 184 -12.81 -1.52 9.85
CA SER A 184 -13.24 -2.87 10.23
C SER A 184 -14.75 -3.08 10.08
N ASP A 185 -15.59 -2.14 10.53
CA ASP A 185 -17.04 -2.18 10.38
C ASP A 185 -17.49 -2.21 8.91
N LEU A 186 -16.71 -1.57 8.03
CA LEU A 186 -16.91 -1.65 6.60
C LEU A 186 -16.63 -3.06 6.08
N PHE A 187 -15.48 -3.66 6.43
CA PHE A 187 -15.12 -4.99 5.97
C PHE A 187 -16.11 -6.04 6.48
N GLU A 188 -16.53 -5.95 7.74
CA GLU A 188 -17.56 -6.80 8.30
C GLU A 188 -18.89 -6.68 7.55
N SER A 189 -19.29 -5.46 7.17
CA SER A 189 -20.57 -5.22 6.44
C SER A 189 -20.59 -5.81 5.03
N ILE A 190 -19.44 -6.06 4.42
CA ILE A 190 -19.30 -6.72 3.11
C ILE A 190 -18.84 -8.17 3.24
N ALA A 191 -18.88 -8.74 4.46
CA ALA A 191 -18.46 -10.10 4.80
C ALA A 191 -16.98 -10.39 4.45
N GLU A 192 -16.10 -9.41 4.64
CA GLU A 192 -14.66 -9.51 4.49
C GLU A 192 -13.97 -9.43 5.86
N ASP A 193 -12.84 -10.11 6.01
CA ASP A 193 -12.03 -10.08 7.23
C ASP A 193 -10.99 -8.95 7.15
N PRO A 194 -11.03 -7.94 8.03
CA PRO A 194 -10.06 -6.84 8.04
C PRO A 194 -8.63 -7.33 8.28
N THR A 195 -8.43 -8.40 9.04
CA THR A 195 -7.10 -8.99 9.27
C THR A 195 -6.55 -9.62 8.00
N ALA A 196 -7.41 -10.26 7.19
CA ALA A 196 -7.00 -10.78 5.89
C ALA A 196 -6.57 -9.67 4.93
N TRP A 197 -7.23 -8.52 4.97
CA TRP A 197 -6.85 -7.34 4.19
C TRP A 197 -5.50 -6.78 4.62
N ALA A 198 -5.26 -6.60 5.92
CA ALA A 198 -3.97 -6.17 6.45
C ALA A 198 -2.82 -7.13 6.06
N ASN A 199 -3.08 -8.44 6.11
CA ASN A 199 -2.10 -9.44 5.69
C ASN A 199 -1.83 -9.42 4.18
N ASP A 200 -2.84 -9.15 3.35
CA ASP A 200 -2.65 -9.05 1.90
C ASP A 200 -1.78 -7.85 1.54
N VAL A 201 -1.98 -6.71 2.19
CA VAL A 201 -1.11 -5.53 2.03
C VAL A 201 0.36 -5.91 2.23
N ARG A 202 0.67 -6.67 3.28
CA ARG A 202 2.03 -7.10 3.58
C ARG A 202 2.63 -8.01 2.50
N LYS A 203 1.82 -8.75 1.74
CA LYS A 203 2.30 -9.56 0.60
C LYS A 203 2.78 -8.73 -0.59
N PHE A 204 2.28 -7.51 -0.72
CA PHE A 204 2.73 -6.59 -1.76
C PHE A 204 4.05 -5.90 -1.42
N LEU A 205 4.42 -5.85 -0.14
CA LEU A 205 5.72 -5.30 0.27
C LEU A 205 6.88 -6.15 -0.29
N PRO A 206 7.98 -5.52 -0.73
CA PRO A 206 9.16 -6.25 -1.18
C PRO A 206 9.79 -7.07 -0.05
N LEU A 207 10.44 -8.19 -0.40
CA LEU A 207 11.01 -9.12 0.58
C LEU A 207 11.98 -8.46 1.56
N TRP A 208 12.76 -7.50 1.11
CA TRP A 208 13.72 -6.78 1.94
C TRP A 208 13.05 -5.86 2.98
N LEU A 209 11.75 -5.58 2.84
CA LEU A 209 10.97 -4.79 3.82
C LEU A 209 10.19 -5.68 4.79
N ARG A 210 9.91 -6.92 4.40
CA ARG A 210 9.25 -7.87 5.31
C ARG A 210 10.19 -8.21 6.47
N GLU A 211 9.64 -8.36 7.66
CA GLU A 211 10.40 -8.97 8.76
C GLU A 211 10.87 -10.36 8.31
N GLU A 212 12.13 -10.68 8.53
CA GLU A 212 12.56 -12.07 8.44
C GLU A 212 11.72 -12.83 9.46
N GLU A 213 10.85 -13.74 9.01
CA GLU A 213 10.32 -14.76 9.94
C GLU A 213 11.56 -15.33 10.64
N PRO A 214 11.58 -15.34 12.00
CA PRO A 214 12.71 -15.93 12.71
C PRO A 214 12.88 -17.31 12.10
N SER A 215 13.98 -17.50 11.37
CA SER A 215 14.28 -18.79 10.75
C SER A 215 14.13 -19.80 11.86
N ALA A 216 13.20 -20.75 11.72
CA ALA A 216 13.03 -21.84 12.65
C ALA A 216 14.44 -22.42 12.79
N VAL A 217 15.10 -22.03 13.89
CA VAL A 217 16.41 -22.57 14.23
C VAL A 217 16.21 -24.05 14.20
N SER A 218 16.80 -24.69 13.20
CA SER A 218 16.74 -26.13 13.09
C SER A 218 17.41 -26.64 14.38
N ASN A 219 16.58 -27.03 15.35
CA ASN A 219 16.98 -27.83 16.48
C ASN A 219 17.35 -29.23 15.95
N GLN A 220 18.29 -29.28 15.01
CA GLN A 220 19.04 -30.50 14.81
C GLN A 220 20.03 -30.58 15.96
N PRO A 221 19.86 -31.57 16.84
CA PRO A 221 20.86 -31.80 17.89
C PRO A 221 22.22 -31.95 17.22
N SER A 222 23.22 -31.26 17.75
CA SER A 222 24.54 -31.34 17.17
C SER A 222 24.98 -32.82 17.13
N ALA A 223 25.75 -33.16 16.10
CA ALA A 223 26.26 -34.56 15.94
C ALA A 223 27.02 -35.05 17.18
N ARG A 224 27.28 -34.19 18.18
CA ARG A 224 27.87 -34.49 19.47
C ARG A 224 26.82 -34.99 20.49
N GLU A 225 25.64 -34.35 20.54
CA GLU A 225 24.54 -34.78 21.43
C GLU A 225 23.90 -36.09 20.97
N ALA A 226 23.84 -36.35 19.65
CA ALA A 226 23.37 -37.64 19.15
C ALA A 226 24.31 -38.81 19.46
N LYS A 227 25.61 -38.58 19.74
CA LYS A 227 26.55 -39.63 20.13
C LYS A 227 26.51 -39.91 21.63
N GLU A 228 26.15 -38.97 22.48
CA GLU A 228 26.02 -39.21 23.93
C GLU A 228 24.75 -39.99 24.26
N LEU A 229 23.64 -39.83 23.53
CA LEU A 229 22.41 -40.60 23.74
C LEU A 229 22.54 -42.08 23.35
N ILE A 230 23.49 -42.44 22.48
CA ILE A 230 23.73 -43.87 22.05
C ILE A 230 24.71 -44.56 22.98
N ALA A 231 25.47 -43.81 23.82
CA ALA A 231 26.43 -44.41 24.76
C ALA A 231 25.84 -44.79 26.12
N GLU A 232 24.61 -44.38 26.42
CA GLU A 232 23.88 -44.69 27.66
C GLU A 232 22.73 -45.72 27.49
N SER A 233 22.65 -46.37 26.35
CA SER A 233 21.72 -47.46 26.08
C SER A 233 22.46 -48.78 25.93
#